data_676feacfff8812faeb8f513a2e7c63cb
#
_entry.id   676feacfff8812faeb8f513a2e7c63cb
#
_cell.length_a   1.000
_cell.length_b   1.000
_cell.length_c   1.000
_cell.angle_alpha   90.00
_cell.angle_beta   90.00
_cell.angle_gamma   90.00
#
_symmetry.space_group_name_H-M   'P 1'
#
loop_
_entity.id
_entity.type
_entity.pdbx_description
1 polymer ?
#
loop_
_entity_poly.entity_id
_entity_poly.type
_entity_poly.pdbx_seq_one_letter_code
_entity_poly.pdbx_strand_id
1 'polypeptide(L)' 'MMLRNQIPDKSILKSVMQKMMRKGTSSSRITSTVRSGDVTLAGTIDYEHQRRSILSSANSVPGVKRVIDQLRVEKKKRI' A
#
# COMPACT_ATOMS: atom_id res chain seq x y z
N MET A 1 7.44 -11.11 27.60
CA MET A 1 7.40 -9.86 27.37
C MET A 1 7.09 -9.48 26.02
N MET A 2 6.26 -8.60 25.88
CA MET A 2 5.89 -8.21 24.68
C MET A 2 6.69 -7.15 24.12
N LEU A 3 6.95 -7.18 22.91
CA LEU A 3 7.69 -6.14 22.29
C LEU A 3 6.76 -5.07 21.92
N ARG A 4 6.74 -4.02 22.70
CA ARG A 4 5.85 -2.98 22.46
C ARG A 4 5.94 -2.35 21.18
N ASN A 5 7.03 -2.39 20.54
CA ASN A 5 7.19 -1.70 19.31
C ASN A 5 6.85 -2.51 18.08
N GLN A 6 6.47 -3.73 18.30
CA GLN A 6 6.13 -4.56 17.18
C GLN A 6 4.69 -4.53 16.89
N ILE A 7 4.32 -4.12 15.70
CA ILE A 7 2.93 -4.08 15.30
C ILE A 7 2.71 -5.27 14.39
N PRO A 8 1.70 -6.08 14.65
CA PRO A 8 1.44 -7.27 13.84
C PRO A 8 1.20 -6.92 12.37
N ASP A 9 1.64 -7.78 11.51
CA ASP A 9 1.46 -7.56 10.07
C ASP A 9 -0.01 -7.37 9.72
N LYS A 10 -0.89 -8.06 10.39
CA LYS A 10 -2.30 -7.91 10.14
C LYS A 10 -2.77 -6.49 10.38
N SER A 11 -2.29 -5.87 11.45
CA SER A 11 -2.67 -4.53 11.78
C SER A 11 -2.12 -3.55 10.75
N ILE A 12 -0.91 -3.80 10.31
CA ILE A 12 -0.29 -2.95 9.32
C ILE A 12 -1.09 -3.03 8.02
N LEU A 13 -1.42 -4.23 7.61
CA LEU A 13 -2.18 -4.42 6.39
C LEU A 13 -3.52 -3.70 6.45
N LYS A 14 -4.21 -3.83 7.55
CA LYS A 14 -5.48 -3.19 7.71
C LYS A 14 -5.35 -1.67 7.61
N SER A 15 -4.34 -1.11 8.25
CA SER A 15 -4.13 0.32 8.21
C SER A 15 -3.79 0.82 6.81
N VAL A 16 -2.99 0.05 6.10
CA VAL A 16 -2.63 0.42 4.74
C VAL A 16 -3.88 0.46 3.87
N MET A 17 -4.71 -0.57 3.98
CA MET A 17 -5.91 -0.63 3.19
C MET A 17 -6.87 0.51 3.51
N GLN A 18 -6.99 0.85 4.79
CA GLN A 18 -7.85 1.93 5.18
C GLN A 18 -7.38 3.27 4.64
N LYS A 19 -6.08 3.48 4.66
CA LYS A 19 -5.56 4.73 4.14
C LYS A 19 -5.77 4.85 2.65
N MET A 20 -5.66 3.75 1.94
CA MET A 20 -5.87 3.79 0.52
C MET A 20 -7.32 4.09 0.19
N MET A 21 -8.23 3.56 0.97
CA MET A 21 -9.64 3.82 0.75
C MET A 21 -9.96 5.28 0.99
N ARG A 22 -9.32 5.88 2.00
CA ARG A 22 -9.56 7.25 2.28
C ARG A 22 -9.15 8.17 1.19
N LYS A 23 -8.12 7.81 0.47
CA LYS A 23 -7.62 8.65 -0.58
C LYS A 23 -8.44 8.47 -1.87
N GLY A 24 -9.45 7.68 -1.82
CA GLY A 24 -10.26 7.48 -3.01
C GLY A 24 -9.63 6.60 -4.05
N THR A 25 -8.55 5.94 -3.71
CA THR A 25 -7.89 5.07 -4.65
C THR A 25 -8.63 3.75 -4.67
N SER A 26 -8.92 3.26 -5.84
CA SER A 26 -9.62 2.01 -5.95
C SER A 26 -8.73 0.88 -5.49
N SER A 27 -9.07 0.25 -4.40
CA SER A 27 -8.23 -0.81 -3.88
C SER A 27 -8.54 -2.16 -4.49
N SER A 28 -9.57 -2.25 -5.31
CA SER A 28 -9.91 -3.53 -5.89
C SER A 28 -8.88 -4.01 -6.90
N ARG A 29 -8.06 -3.13 -7.40
CA ARG A 29 -7.05 -3.52 -8.36
C ARG A 29 -5.68 -3.57 -7.73
N ILE A 30 -5.58 -3.29 -6.46
CA ILE A 30 -4.31 -3.27 -5.78
C ILE A 30 -4.30 -4.29 -4.67
N THR A 31 -3.24 -5.06 -4.61
CA THR A 31 -3.08 -6.08 -3.59
C THR A 31 -1.99 -5.63 -2.64
N SER A 32 -2.27 -5.69 -1.36
CA SER A 32 -1.28 -5.31 -0.36
C SER A 32 -0.89 -6.56 0.41
N THR A 33 0.39 -6.72 0.64
CA THR A 33 0.88 -7.86 1.42
C THR A 33 1.88 -7.30 2.41
N VAL A 34 1.81 -7.76 3.64
CA VAL A 34 2.73 -7.30 4.65
C VAL A 34 3.47 -8.50 5.23
N ARG A 35 4.79 -8.39 5.30
CA ARG A 35 5.57 -9.46 5.84
C ARG A 35 6.71 -8.88 6.66
N SER A 36 6.72 -9.14 7.94
CA SER A 36 7.73 -8.61 8.84
C SER A 36 7.95 -7.10 8.71
N GLY A 37 6.87 -6.38 8.51
CA GLY A 37 6.96 -4.93 8.36
C GLY A 37 7.21 -4.43 6.96
N ASP A 38 7.46 -5.32 6.01
CA ASP A 38 7.69 -4.93 4.62
C ASP A 38 6.35 -5.00 3.90
N VAL A 39 5.92 -3.89 3.37
CA VAL A 39 4.64 -3.83 2.67
C VAL A 39 4.90 -3.89 1.18
N THR A 40 4.28 -4.84 0.52
CA THR A 40 4.40 -4.96 -0.92
C THR A 40 3.07 -4.56 -1.53
N LEU A 41 3.12 -3.62 -2.45
CA LEU A 41 1.92 -3.18 -3.12
C LEU A 41 2.04 -3.57 -4.58
N ALA A 42 1.09 -4.37 -5.03
CA ALA A 42 1.10 -4.85 -6.40
C ALA A 42 -0.24 -4.58 -7.03
N GLY A 43 -0.29 -4.52 -8.31
CA GLY A 43 -1.53 -4.30 -9.00
C GLY A 43 -1.38 -3.28 -10.11
N THR A 44 -2.52 -2.76 -10.54
CA THR A 44 -2.55 -1.83 -11.66
C THR A 44 -3.20 -0.53 -11.25
N ILE A 45 -2.60 0.57 -11.67
CA ILE A 45 -3.17 1.88 -11.42
C ILE A 45 -3.31 2.57 -12.75
N ASP A 46 -4.17 3.58 -12.80
CA ASP A 46 -4.42 4.27 -14.05
C ASP A 46 -3.42 5.35 -14.37
N TYR A 47 -2.91 6.03 -13.37
CA TYR A 47 -2.00 7.12 -13.59
C TYR A 47 -0.78 7.03 -12.70
N GLU A 48 0.32 7.51 -13.19
CA GLU A 48 1.56 7.47 -12.44
C GLU A 48 1.49 8.24 -11.13
N HIS A 49 0.77 9.33 -11.09
CA HIS A 49 0.68 10.10 -9.85
C HIS A 49 -0.03 9.33 -8.73
N GLN A 50 -0.80 8.32 -9.09
CA GLN A 50 -1.46 7.53 -8.08
C GLN A 50 -0.46 6.69 -7.31
N ARG A 51 0.61 6.29 -7.97
CA ARG A 51 1.65 5.50 -7.34
C ARG A 51 2.23 6.25 -6.15
N ARG A 52 2.53 7.51 -6.35
CA ARG A 52 3.11 8.31 -5.30
C ARG A 52 2.19 8.40 -4.09
N SER A 53 0.92 8.64 -4.31
CA SER A 53 -0.05 8.73 -3.22
C SER A 53 -0.16 7.42 -2.48
N ILE A 54 -0.20 6.33 -3.21
CA ILE A 54 -0.33 5.01 -2.61
C ILE A 54 0.89 4.68 -1.77
N LEU A 55 2.07 4.91 -2.32
CA LEU A 55 3.29 4.60 -1.59
C LEU A 55 3.42 5.47 -0.35
N SER A 56 3.06 6.72 -0.48
CA SER A 56 3.13 7.64 0.63
C SER A 56 2.18 7.21 1.75
N SER A 57 0.98 6.81 1.38
CA SER A 57 0.00 6.36 2.36
C SER A 57 0.51 5.13 3.10
N ALA A 58 1.07 4.18 2.36
CA ALA A 58 1.58 2.97 2.98
C ALA A 58 2.75 3.28 3.89
N ASN A 59 3.61 4.15 3.44
CA ASN A 59 4.81 4.48 4.20
C ASN A 59 4.50 5.23 5.49
N SER A 60 3.35 5.86 5.59
CA SER A 60 2.99 6.60 6.78
C SER A 60 2.35 5.73 7.86
N VAL A 61 2.12 4.48 7.57
CA VAL A 61 1.50 3.59 8.55
C VAL A 61 2.53 3.17 9.59
N PRO A 62 2.20 3.27 10.87
CA PRO A 62 3.13 2.86 11.92
C PRO A 62 3.45 1.38 11.80
N GLY A 63 4.68 1.04 11.98
CA GLY A 63 5.11 -0.35 11.91
C GLY A 63 5.70 -0.75 10.57
N VAL A 64 5.49 0.07 9.55
CA VAL A 64 6.00 -0.24 8.22
C VAL A 64 7.49 0.05 8.18
N LYS A 65 8.27 -0.95 7.81
CA LYS A 65 9.71 -0.78 7.71
C LYS A 65 10.09 -0.30 6.32
N ARG A 66 9.42 -0.82 5.32
CA ARG A 66 9.67 -0.35 3.97
C ARG A 66 8.50 -0.72 3.09
N VAL A 67 8.39 -0.05 1.98
CA VAL A 67 7.32 -0.31 1.04
C VAL A 67 7.95 -0.75 -0.26
N ILE A 68 7.50 -1.88 -0.77
CA ILE A 68 8.00 -2.42 -2.01
C ILE A 68 6.97 -2.13 -3.09
N ASP A 69 7.38 -1.42 -4.10
CA ASP A 69 6.48 -0.98 -5.15
C ASP A 69 6.49 -1.94 -6.33
N GLN A 70 5.40 -2.63 -6.53
CA GLN A 70 5.24 -3.51 -7.67
C GLN A 70 4.00 -3.11 -8.45
N LEU A 71 3.67 -1.83 -8.39
CA LEU A 71 2.51 -1.33 -9.11
C LEU A 71 2.84 -1.07 -10.56
N ARG A 72 1.86 -1.23 -11.42
CA ARG A 72 2.04 -0.97 -12.82
C ARG A 72 1.05 0.05 -13.25
N VAL A 73 1.47 0.95 -14.12
CA VAL A 73 0.57 1.94 -14.66
C VAL A 73 0.03 1.39 -15.95
N GLU A 74 -1.29 1.27 -16.02
CA GLU A 74 -1.90 0.76 -17.20
C GLU A 74 -2.48 1.91 -17.97
N LYS A 75 -1.81 2.37 -18.99
CA LYS A 75 -2.30 3.47 -19.75
C LYS A 75 -3.38 3.00 -20.65
N LYS A 76 -4.51 3.66 -20.57
CA LYS A 76 -5.58 3.30 -21.41
C LYS A 76 -5.35 3.87 -22.75
N LYS A 77 -5.50 3.06 -23.75
CA LYS A 77 -5.30 3.57 -25.05
C LYS A 77 -6.44 4.40 -25.42
N ARG A 78 -6.14 5.56 -25.97
CA ARG A 78 -7.19 6.38 -26.38
C ARG A 78 -7.31 6.21 -27.79
N ILE A 79 -8.41 6.08 -28.30
CA ILE A 79 -8.56 5.87 -29.69
C ILE A 79 -9.01 7.06 -30.42
#